data_bd97b31bc7c511eccfa4e50887172d23
#
_entry.id   bd97b31bc7c511eccfa4e50887172d23
#
_cell.length_a   1.000
_cell.length_b   1.000
_cell.length_c   1.000
_cell.angle_alpha   90.00
_cell.angle_beta   90.00
_cell.angle_gamma   90.00
#
_symmetry.space_group_name_H-M   'P 1'
#
loop_
_entity.id
_entity.type
_entity.pdbx_description
1 polymer ?
#
loop_
_entity_poly.entity_id
_entity_poly.type
_entity_poly.pdbx_seq_one_letter_code
_entity_poly.pdbx_strand_id
1 'polypeptide(L)'
;MNLNIFFILLLNVKLFVNGFNLCVVGANSGLGRELIYQKLEENEKVLALTNSSRVLRIPYRGGGMNGKKNNLFITSENLQIDCYENFNNYNFDNIVFTLGAKPFEIDYSDIITENILNNLDYKVKSITLVSADGVGNSLDDNNFGIKVMNNWYLKDVYRAKNRQEEIVKHYGKKNNVKTFILRPKALSYGINMYAARSRETYAREILDNINY
;
A
#
# COMPACT_ATOMS: atom_id res chain seq x y z
N MET A 1 -36.13 -33.65 -12.26
CA MET A 1 -35.29 -32.63 -11.56
C MET A 1 -34.17 -32.30 -12.47
N ASN A 2 -34.16 -31.07 -13.04
CA ASN A 2 -33.34 -30.71 -14.19
C ASN A 2 -31.84 -30.57 -13.83
N LEU A 3 -31.00 -31.42 -14.41
CA LEU A 3 -29.53 -31.41 -14.29
C LEU A 3 -28.91 -30.03 -14.64
N ASN A 4 -29.58 -29.24 -15.48
CA ASN A 4 -29.12 -27.91 -15.91
C ASN A 4 -29.15 -26.84 -14.81
N ILE A 5 -29.99 -26.98 -13.79
CA ILE A 5 -30.06 -26.00 -12.69
C ILE A 5 -28.89 -26.20 -11.70
N PHE A 6 -28.42 -27.44 -11.57
CA PHE A 6 -27.27 -27.75 -10.71
C PHE A 6 -25.95 -27.26 -11.30
N PHE A 7 -25.82 -27.23 -12.62
CA PHE A 7 -24.62 -26.74 -13.28
C PHE A 7 -24.49 -25.20 -13.27
N ILE A 8 -25.61 -24.48 -13.27
CA ILE A 8 -25.65 -23.01 -13.20
C ILE A 8 -25.33 -22.51 -11.78
N LEU A 9 -25.71 -23.29 -10.76
CA LEU A 9 -25.37 -22.97 -9.35
C LEU A 9 -23.89 -23.19 -9.02
N LEU A 10 -23.21 -24.11 -9.70
CA LEU A 10 -21.75 -24.36 -9.52
C LEU A 10 -20.86 -23.31 -10.19
N LEU A 11 -21.37 -22.59 -11.21
CA LEU A 11 -20.59 -21.55 -11.91
C LEU A 11 -20.52 -20.21 -11.17
N ASN A 12 -21.30 -20.01 -10.10
CA ASN A 12 -21.26 -18.79 -9.28
C ASN A 12 -20.58 -18.96 -7.92
N VAL A 13 -19.99 -20.10 -7.61
CA VAL A 13 -19.09 -20.22 -6.48
C VAL A 13 -17.78 -19.59 -6.92
N LYS A 14 -17.61 -18.27 -6.64
CA LYS A 14 -16.26 -17.68 -6.59
C LYS A 14 -15.44 -18.63 -5.71
N LEU A 15 -14.55 -19.40 -6.32
CA LEU A 15 -13.51 -20.12 -5.59
C LEU A 15 -12.66 -19.05 -4.92
N PHE A 16 -13.04 -18.67 -3.70
CA PHE A 16 -12.23 -17.79 -2.88
C PHE A 16 -10.92 -18.50 -2.60
N VAL A 17 -9.95 -18.17 -3.43
CA VAL A 17 -8.57 -18.55 -3.18
C VAL A 17 -8.19 -17.94 -1.83
N ASN A 18 -7.77 -18.80 -0.92
CA ASN A 18 -7.18 -18.56 0.40
C ASN A 18 -7.08 -17.09 0.82
N GLY A 19 -7.74 -16.72 1.93
CA GLY A 19 -7.67 -15.36 2.47
C GLY A 19 -6.21 -14.95 2.74
N PHE A 20 -5.88 -13.72 2.38
CA PHE A 20 -4.58 -13.12 2.65
C PHE A 20 -4.65 -12.31 3.95
N ASN A 21 -3.60 -12.35 4.75
CA ASN A 21 -3.51 -11.53 5.97
C ASN A 21 -3.34 -10.05 5.62
N LEU A 22 -2.59 -9.79 4.55
CA LEU A 22 -2.22 -8.45 4.12
C LEU A 22 -2.32 -8.31 2.60
N CYS A 23 -2.95 -7.24 2.14
CA CYS A 23 -2.87 -6.74 0.77
C CYS A 23 -2.01 -5.46 0.74
N VAL A 24 -0.96 -5.44 -0.07
CA VAL A 24 -0.10 -4.26 -0.26
C VAL A 24 -0.32 -3.69 -1.65
N VAL A 25 -0.95 -2.52 -1.73
CA VAL A 25 -1.16 -1.76 -2.97
C VAL A 25 0.01 -0.80 -3.19
N GLY A 26 0.68 -0.91 -4.31
CA GLY A 26 1.95 -0.23 -4.55
C GLY A 26 3.16 -1.08 -4.12
N ALA A 27 3.05 -2.38 -4.30
CA ALA A 27 4.03 -3.39 -3.88
C ALA A 27 5.46 -3.14 -4.39
N ASN A 28 5.62 -2.45 -5.53
CA ASN A 28 6.92 -2.10 -6.10
C ASN A 28 7.60 -0.90 -5.40
N SER A 29 6.90 -0.18 -4.52
CA SER A 29 7.50 0.89 -3.73
C SER A 29 8.56 0.36 -2.77
N GLY A 30 9.50 1.20 -2.35
CA GLY A 30 10.52 0.79 -1.39
C GLY A 30 9.94 0.30 -0.07
N LEU A 31 8.89 0.97 0.42
CA LEU A 31 8.19 0.60 1.64
C LEU A 31 7.26 -0.60 1.42
N GLY A 32 6.57 -0.67 0.27
CA GLY A 32 5.72 -1.81 -0.08
C GLY A 32 6.49 -3.12 -0.10
N ARG A 33 7.68 -3.13 -0.71
CA ARG A 33 8.56 -4.32 -0.71
C ARG A 33 9.02 -4.71 0.69
N GLU A 34 9.28 -3.72 1.55
CA GLU A 34 9.70 -3.97 2.92
C GLU A 34 8.57 -4.59 3.75
N LEU A 35 7.34 -4.08 3.64
CA LEU A 35 6.16 -4.66 4.28
C LEU A 35 5.94 -6.11 3.86
N ILE A 36 5.98 -6.38 2.56
CA ILE A 36 5.82 -7.72 2.02
C ILE A 36 6.90 -8.65 2.57
N TYR A 37 8.16 -8.21 2.52
CA TYR A 37 9.29 -9.02 2.96
C TYR A 37 9.16 -9.39 4.45
N GLN A 38 8.85 -8.42 5.33
CA GLN A 38 8.69 -8.68 6.76
C GLN A 38 7.51 -9.60 7.07
N LYS A 39 6.37 -9.45 6.39
CA LYS A 39 5.22 -10.34 6.58
C LYS A 39 5.48 -11.77 6.11
N LEU A 40 6.25 -11.93 5.05
CA LEU A 40 6.67 -13.26 4.60
C LEU A 40 7.68 -13.92 5.56
N GLU A 41 8.54 -13.12 6.24
CA GLU A 41 9.40 -13.63 7.32
C GLU A 41 8.59 -14.14 8.52
N GLU A 42 7.38 -13.59 8.75
CA GLU A 42 6.42 -14.08 9.74
C GLU A 42 5.57 -15.28 9.23
N ASN A 43 5.89 -15.80 8.05
CA ASN A 43 5.17 -16.90 7.38
C ASN A 43 3.68 -16.61 7.10
N GLU A 44 3.32 -15.33 6.92
CA GLU A 44 1.97 -14.90 6.62
C GLU A 44 1.71 -14.76 5.13
N LYS A 45 0.44 -14.92 4.72
CA LYS A 45 0.02 -14.80 3.32
C LYS A 45 -0.15 -13.35 2.91
N VAL A 46 0.52 -12.95 1.84
CA VAL A 46 0.55 -11.58 1.32
C VAL A 46 0.10 -11.51 -0.12
N LEU A 47 -0.87 -10.63 -0.38
CA LEU A 47 -1.25 -10.19 -1.72
C LEU A 47 -0.49 -8.90 -2.07
N ALA A 48 0.31 -8.94 -3.10
CA ALA A 48 1.09 -7.81 -3.60
C ALA A 48 0.48 -7.26 -4.89
N LEU A 49 -0.15 -6.09 -4.85
CA LEU A 49 -0.75 -5.46 -6.01
C LEU A 49 0.19 -4.41 -6.62
N THR A 50 0.38 -4.48 -7.94
CA THR A 50 1.29 -3.63 -8.70
C THR A 50 0.75 -3.32 -10.10
N ASN A 51 1.25 -2.26 -10.73
CA ASN A 51 0.81 -1.86 -12.08
C ASN A 51 1.54 -2.58 -13.21
N SER A 52 2.73 -3.13 -12.99
CA SER A 52 3.55 -3.53 -14.13
C SER A 52 4.49 -4.71 -13.93
N SER A 53 4.81 -5.10 -12.72
CA SER A 53 5.82 -6.12 -12.47
C SER A 53 5.28 -7.27 -11.63
N ARG A 54 5.31 -8.46 -12.18
CA ARG A 54 4.98 -9.69 -11.44
C ARG A 54 6.15 -10.22 -10.62
N VAL A 55 7.23 -9.44 -10.49
CA VAL A 55 8.44 -9.84 -9.77
C VAL A 55 8.87 -8.74 -8.82
N LEU A 56 8.98 -9.06 -7.56
CA LEU A 56 9.42 -8.14 -6.51
C LEU A 56 10.87 -8.46 -6.10
N ARG A 57 11.66 -7.42 -5.94
CA ARG A 57 13.05 -7.55 -5.46
C ARG A 57 13.10 -7.44 -3.95
N ILE A 58 13.97 -8.23 -3.33
CA ILE A 58 14.24 -8.11 -1.89
C ILE A 58 14.65 -6.66 -1.57
N PRO A 59 14.12 -6.08 -0.50
CA PRO A 59 14.48 -4.71 -0.11
C PRO A 59 15.98 -4.61 0.18
N TYR A 60 16.57 -3.50 -0.20
CA TYR A 60 17.95 -3.20 0.16
C TYR A 60 17.99 -2.50 1.52
N ARG A 61 18.68 -3.08 2.48
CA ARG A 61 18.82 -2.59 3.85
C ARG A 61 20.15 -1.85 4.12
N GLY A 62 20.92 -1.59 3.08
CA GLY A 62 22.13 -0.74 3.18
C GLY A 62 21.81 0.73 3.35
N GLY A 63 22.68 1.50 3.99
CA GLY A 63 22.46 2.93 4.24
C GLY A 63 22.34 3.78 2.97
N GLY A 64 21.58 4.88 3.05
CA GLY A 64 21.46 5.91 2.02
C GLY A 64 20.04 6.10 1.48
N MET A 65 19.75 7.30 0.99
CA MET A 65 18.43 7.63 0.43
C MET A 65 18.17 6.93 -0.92
N ASN A 66 19.22 6.71 -1.71
CA ASN A 66 19.18 6.13 -3.05
C ASN A 66 19.66 4.67 -3.09
N GLY A 67 19.54 3.92 -2.01
CA GLY A 67 20.08 2.59 -1.82
C GLY A 67 20.24 1.73 -3.09
N LYS A 68 21.27 0.91 -3.13
CA LYS A 68 21.53 0.01 -4.28
C LYS A 68 20.33 -0.92 -4.47
N LYS A 69 19.99 -1.22 -5.73
CA LYS A 69 18.96 -2.21 -6.04
C LYS A 69 19.49 -3.60 -5.65
N ASN A 70 18.72 -4.34 -4.86
CA ASN A 70 18.99 -5.74 -4.66
C ASN A 70 18.66 -6.51 -5.95
N ASN A 71 19.52 -7.43 -6.34
CA ASN A 71 19.29 -8.26 -7.53
C ASN A 71 18.50 -9.54 -7.22
N LEU A 72 18.35 -9.89 -5.95
CA LEU A 72 17.58 -11.04 -5.50
C LEU A 72 16.08 -10.74 -5.55
N PHE A 73 15.30 -11.76 -5.90
CA PHE A 73 13.84 -11.67 -5.96
C PHE A 73 13.21 -12.28 -4.71
N ILE A 74 12.06 -11.71 -4.31
CA ILE A 74 11.23 -12.30 -3.28
C ILE A 74 10.50 -13.48 -3.92
N THR A 75 10.70 -14.68 -3.36
CA THR A 75 10.00 -15.90 -3.75
C THR A 75 9.44 -16.56 -2.49
N SER A 76 8.15 -16.85 -2.49
CA SER A 76 7.47 -17.52 -1.38
C SER A 76 6.14 -18.10 -1.87
N GLU A 77 5.75 -19.27 -1.37
CA GLU A 77 4.42 -19.85 -1.60
C GLU A 77 3.30 -19.01 -0.95
N ASN A 78 3.64 -18.20 0.05
CA ASN A 78 2.73 -17.29 0.73
C ASN A 78 2.60 -15.94 0.02
N LEU A 79 3.26 -15.74 -1.12
CA LEU A 79 3.21 -14.50 -1.90
C LEU A 79 2.42 -14.68 -3.19
N GLN A 80 1.34 -13.93 -3.34
CA GLN A 80 0.65 -13.74 -4.62
C GLN A 80 0.92 -12.34 -5.14
N ILE A 81 1.35 -12.23 -6.40
CA ILE A 81 1.58 -10.94 -7.07
C ILE A 81 0.59 -10.82 -8.22
N ASP A 82 -0.14 -9.69 -8.28
CA ASP A 82 -1.10 -9.43 -9.34
C ASP A 82 -1.22 -7.92 -9.66
N CYS A 83 -1.99 -7.61 -10.70
CA CYS A 83 -2.30 -6.25 -11.10
C CYS A 83 -3.40 -5.65 -10.21
N TYR A 84 -3.47 -4.31 -10.13
CA TYR A 84 -4.50 -3.61 -9.35
C TYR A 84 -5.92 -3.99 -9.76
N GLU A 85 -6.16 -4.23 -11.05
CA GLU A 85 -7.47 -4.54 -11.62
C GLU A 85 -8.04 -5.87 -11.13
N ASN A 86 -7.17 -6.78 -10.71
CA ASN A 86 -7.54 -8.14 -10.32
C ASN A 86 -7.82 -8.30 -8.81
N PHE A 87 -7.79 -7.20 -8.04
CA PHE A 87 -7.92 -7.26 -6.57
C PHE A 87 -9.19 -7.98 -6.09
N ASN A 88 -10.29 -7.88 -6.84
CA ASN A 88 -11.58 -8.53 -6.53
C ASN A 88 -11.56 -10.07 -6.63
N ASN A 89 -10.50 -10.64 -7.17
CA ASN A 89 -10.34 -12.10 -7.20
C ASN A 89 -9.86 -12.67 -5.86
N TYR A 90 -9.52 -11.81 -4.90
CA TYR A 90 -8.87 -12.17 -3.66
C TYR A 90 -9.63 -11.61 -2.45
N ASN A 91 -9.56 -12.33 -1.32
CA ASN A 91 -9.97 -11.82 -0.02
C ASN A 91 -8.73 -11.54 0.82
N PHE A 92 -8.74 -10.45 1.56
CA PHE A 92 -7.67 -10.07 2.47
C PHE A 92 -8.24 -9.36 3.72
N ASP A 93 -7.56 -9.55 4.83
CA ASP A 93 -7.98 -8.97 6.11
C ASP A 93 -7.65 -7.47 6.20
N ASN A 94 -6.44 -7.11 5.80
CA ASN A 94 -5.90 -5.78 5.94
C ASN A 94 -5.37 -5.27 4.60
N ILE A 95 -5.51 -3.97 4.34
CA ILE A 95 -4.98 -3.33 3.13
C ILE A 95 -4.06 -2.17 3.48
N VAL A 96 -2.90 -2.11 2.84
CA VAL A 96 -1.94 -1.01 2.98
C VAL A 96 -1.67 -0.38 1.63
N PHE A 97 -1.96 0.91 1.51
CA PHE A 97 -1.65 1.71 0.32
C PHE A 97 -0.28 2.36 0.49
N THR A 98 0.68 1.96 -0.36
CA THR A 98 2.03 2.53 -0.42
C THR A 98 2.30 3.19 -1.77
N LEU A 99 1.23 3.58 -2.46
CA LEU A 99 1.27 4.24 -3.75
C LEU A 99 1.91 5.63 -3.64
N GLY A 100 2.55 6.07 -4.70
CA GLY A 100 3.10 7.41 -4.86
C GLY A 100 3.83 7.52 -6.18
N ALA A 101 3.97 8.75 -6.68
CA ALA A 101 4.74 9.06 -7.87
C ALA A 101 6.06 9.74 -7.49
N LYS A 102 7.00 9.76 -8.43
CA LYS A 102 8.19 10.60 -8.31
C LYS A 102 7.83 12.05 -8.66
N PRO A 103 8.65 13.01 -8.24
CA PRO A 103 8.50 14.38 -8.67
C PRO A 103 8.37 14.48 -10.20
N PHE A 104 7.46 15.33 -10.69
CA PHE A 104 7.12 15.53 -12.10
C PHE A 104 6.47 14.35 -12.83
N GLU A 105 6.17 13.25 -12.14
CA GLU A 105 5.30 12.19 -12.67
C GLU A 105 3.85 12.45 -12.23
N ILE A 106 2.90 12.08 -13.09
CA ILE A 106 1.47 12.14 -12.72
C ILE A 106 1.22 11.09 -11.64
N ASP A 107 0.63 11.51 -10.53
CA ASP A 107 0.29 10.62 -9.44
C ASP A 107 -1.18 10.16 -9.57
N TYR A 108 -1.37 8.89 -9.82
CA TYR A 108 -2.69 8.23 -9.90
C TYR A 108 -3.08 7.52 -8.61
N SER A 109 -2.40 7.80 -7.50
CA SER A 109 -2.62 7.08 -6.24
C SER A 109 -4.03 7.25 -5.69
N ASP A 110 -4.63 8.41 -5.85
CA ASP A 110 -6.01 8.71 -5.47
C ASP A 110 -7.01 7.90 -6.29
N ILE A 111 -6.85 7.86 -7.62
CA ILE A 111 -7.72 7.12 -8.54
C ILE A 111 -7.68 5.61 -8.26
N ILE A 112 -6.48 5.05 -8.08
CA ILE A 112 -6.31 3.63 -7.78
C ILE A 112 -6.95 3.30 -6.42
N THR A 113 -6.74 4.15 -5.41
CA THR A 113 -7.32 3.96 -4.07
C THR A 113 -8.84 4.02 -4.12
N GLU A 114 -9.40 5.02 -4.81
CA GLU A 114 -10.85 5.18 -4.99
C GLU A 114 -11.47 3.97 -5.69
N ASN A 115 -10.84 3.51 -6.78
CA ASN A 115 -11.31 2.35 -7.53
C ASN A 115 -11.32 1.08 -6.68
N ILE A 116 -10.24 0.80 -5.95
CA ILE A 116 -10.18 -0.39 -5.09
C ILE A 116 -11.23 -0.30 -3.98
N LEU A 117 -11.31 0.80 -3.24
CA LEU A 117 -12.22 0.92 -2.10
C LEU A 117 -13.70 0.92 -2.52
N ASN A 118 -14.04 1.54 -3.64
CA ASN A 118 -15.43 1.56 -4.13
C ASN A 118 -15.92 0.20 -4.67
N ASN A 119 -15.01 -0.68 -5.06
CA ASN A 119 -15.34 -1.99 -5.61
C ASN A 119 -15.03 -3.15 -4.64
N LEU A 120 -14.63 -2.87 -3.40
CA LEU A 120 -14.56 -3.91 -2.38
C LEU A 120 -15.95 -4.42 -2.03
N ASP A 121 -16.20 -5.71 -2.28
CA ASP A 121 -17.47 -6.40 -2.05
C ASP A 121 -17.56 -7.07 -0.66
N TYR A 122 -16.54 -6.90 0.17
CA TYR A 122 -16.47 -7.41 1.54
C TYR A 122 -15.78 -6.40 2.48
N LYS A 123 -15.96 -6.59 3.78
CA LYS A 123 -15.39 -5.71 4.81
C LYS A 123 -13.98 -6.16 5.20
N VAL A 124 -13.01 -5.29 5.01
CA VAL A 124 -11.64 -5.45 5.55
C VAL A 124 -11.61 -5.06 7.04
N LYS A 125 -10.65 -5.59 7.79
CA LYS A 125 -10.44 -5.27 9.21
C LYS A 125 -9.83 -3.88 9.39
N SER A 126 -8.83 -3.56 8.56
CA SER A 126 -8.17 -2.26 8.62
C SER A 126 -7.69 -1.77 7.25
N ILE A 127 -7.58 -0.44 7.15
CA ILE A 127 -6.99 0.26 6.01
C ILE A 127 -5.87 1.14 6.53
N THR A 128 -4.66 0.96 6.00
CA THR A 128 -3.52 1.84 6.27
C THR A 128 -3.13 2.58 5.01
N LEU A 129 -3.06 3.90 5.10
CA LEU A 129 -2.56 4.76 4.04
C LEU A 129 -1.21 5.34 4.42
N VAL A 130 -0.21 5.10 3.60
CA VAL A 130 1.06 5.80 3.66
C VAL A 130 0.97 7.05 2.79
N SER A 131 0.76 8.17 3.44
CA SER A 131 0.73 9.51 2.87
C SER A 131 2.13 10.15 2.88
N ALA A 132 2.25 11.43 3.03
CA ALA A 132 3.52 12.15 3.14
C ALA A 132 3.44 13.27 4.17
N ASP A 133 4.57 13.60 4.78
CA ASP A 133 4.68 14.81 5.61
C ASP A 133 4.39 16.06 4.76
N GLY A 134 3.64 17.01 5.31
CA GLY A 134 3.16 18.18 4.58
C GLY A 134 1.83 17.98 3.83
N VAL A 135 1.16 16.83 4.00
CA VAL A 135 -0.19 16.57 3.49
C VAL A 135 -1.23 16.80 4.59
N GLY A 136 -2.40 17.33 4.24
CA GLY A 136 -3.47 17.61 5.21
C GLY A 136 -3.04 18.62 6.27
N ASN A 137 -3.38 18.35 7.53
CA ASN A 137 -3.11 19.25 8.67
C ASN A 137 -1.60 19.36 9.00
N SER A 138 -0.74 18.50 8.47
CA SER A 138 0.71 18.60 8.70
C SER A 138 1.39 19.73 7.92
N LEU A 139 0.66 20.42 7.03
CA LEU A 139 1.13 21.63 6.33
C LEU A 139 1.40 22.80 7.26
N ASP A 140 0.68 22.88 8.39
CA ASP A 140 0.77 24.03 9.30
C ASP A 140 2.05 24.00 10.15
N ASP A 141 2.60 22.81 10.37
CA ASP A 141 3.82 22.59 11.17
C ASP A 141 5.13 22.73 10.37
N ASN A 142 5.03 22.96 9.06
CA ASN A 142 6.19 22.92 8.17
C ASN A 142 6.84 24.29 7.92
N ASN A 143 8.16 24.32 7.90
CA ASN A 143 8.97 25.48 7.58
C ASN A 143 8.64 26.04 6.18
N PHE A 144 8.79 27.37 6.01
CA PHE A 144 8.52 28.11 4.76
C PHE A 144 9.12 27.45 3.52
N GLY A 145 10.34 26.87 3.62
CA GLY A 145 10.98 26.16 2.52
C GLY A 145 10.22 24.92 2.04
N ILE A 146 9.61 24.18 2.94
CA ILE A 146 8.77 23.01 2.62
C ILE A 146 7.47 23.46 1.93
N LYS A 147 6.86 24.58 2.38
CA LYS A 147 5.68 25.16 1.72
C LYS A 147 5.96 25.59 0.28
N VAL A 148 7.13 26.15 0.02
CA VAL A 148 7.54 26.53 -1.35
C VAL A 148 7.81 25.30 -2.23
N MET A 149 8.50 24.28 -1.70
CA MET A 149 8.72 23.02 -2.42
C MET A 149 7.41 22.30 -2.75
N ASN A 150 6.47 22.27 -1.79
CA ASN A 150 5.17 21.64 -1.97
C ASN A 150 4.33 22.34 -3.05
N ASN A 151 4.39 23.66 -3.13
CA ASN A 151 3.60 24.43 -4.08
C ASN A 151 4.16 24.41 -5.52
N TRP A 152 5.40 24.07 -5.71
CA TRP A 152 6.03 24.13 -7.03
C TRP A 152 6.50 22.76 -7.54
N TYR A 153 7.21 22.00 -6.72
CA TYR A 153 7.90 20.78 -7.13
C TYR A 153 7.04 19.50 -6.95
N LEU A 154 6.21 19.48 -5.91
CA LEU A 154 5.42 18.30 -5.51
C LEU A 154 3.91 18.55 -5.54
N LYS A 155 3.47 19.63 -6.19
CA LYS A 155 2.07 20.09 -6.18
C LYS A 155 1.08 18.96 -6.53
N ASP A 156 1.35 18.24 -7.62
CA ASP A 156 0.44 17.19 -8.11
C ASP A 156 0.47 15.96 -7.19
N VAL A 157 1.66 15.60 -6.68
CA VAL A 157 1.80 14.51 -5.71
C VAL A 157 1.04 14.82 -4.42
N TYR A 158 1.17 16.04 -3.88
CA TYR A 158 0.48 16.45 -2.67
C TYR A 158 -1.02 16.55 -2.86
N ARG A 159 -1.48 17.01 -4.03
CA ARG A 159 -2.90 17.04 -4.38
C ARG A 159 -3.50 15.64 -4.40
N ALA A 160 -2.83 14.70 -5.08
CA ALA A 160 -3.28 13.30 -5.13
C ALA A 160 -3.28 12.67 -3.73
N LYS A 161 -2.24 12.95 -2.91
CA LYS A 161 -2.17 12.47 -1.52
C LYS A 161 -3.27 13.03 -0.63
N ASN A 162 -3.57 14.32 -0.71
CA ASN A 162 -4.68 14.92 0.02
C ASN A 162 -6.01 14.22 -0.33
N ARG A 163 -6.29 14.06 -1.62
CA ARG A 163 -7.50 13.38 -2.07
C ARG A 163 -7.53 11.91 -1.63
N GLN A 164 -6.40 11.22 -1.68
CA GLN A 164 -6.28 9.85 -1.21
C GLN A 164 -6.63 9.73 0.30
N GLU A 165 -6.17 10.68 1.13
CA GLU A 165 -6.54 10.71 2.56
C GLU A 165 -8.04 10.92 2.77
N GLU A 166 -8.65 11.82 1.99
CA GLU A 166 -10.10 12.08 2.07
C GLU A 166 -10.90 10.83 1.69
N ILE A 167 -10.52 10.14 0.61
CA ILE A 167 -11.16 8.89 0.17
C ILE A 167 -11.09 7.84 1.28
N VAL A 168 -9.91 7.61 1.86
CA VAL A 168 -9.71 6.61 2.92
C VAL A 168 -10.50 6.97 4.18
N LYS A 169 -10.49 8.23 4.62
CA LYS A 169 -11.27 8.71 5.77
C LYS A 169 -12.79 8.53 5.55
N HIS A 170 -13.25 8.91 4.36
CA HIS A 170 -14.67 8.79 4.00
C HIS A 170 -15.11 7.32 4.00
N TYR A 171 -14.34 6.45 3.33
CA TYR A 171 -14.63 5.02 3.27
C TYR A 171 -14.63 4.38 4.66
N GLY A 172 -13.61 4.66 5.47
CA GLY A 172 -13.52 4.12 6.83
C GLY A 172 -14.70 4.51 7.70
N LYS A 173 -15.10 5.79 7.66
CA LYS A 173 -16.26 6.29 8.39
C LYS A 173 -17.57 5.66 7.91
N LYS A 174 -17.79 5.60 6.58
CA LYS A 174 -19.00 5.03 5.97
C LYS A 174 -19.18 3.56 6.28
N ASN A 175 -18.11 2.78 6.25
CA ASN A 175 -18.15 1.32 6.38
C ASN A 175 -17.77 0.82 7.79
N ASN A 176 -17.51 1.74 8.73
CA ASN A 176 -17.02 1.42 10.08
C ASN A 176 -15.80 0.49 10.05
N VAL A 177 -14.76 0.91 9.27
CA VAL A 177 -13.48 0.22 9.14
C VAL A 177 -12.39 1.02 9.83
N LYS A 178 -11.52 0.37 10.58
CA LYS A 178 -10.37 0.99 11.24
C LYS A 178 -9.42 1.56 10.20
N THR A 179 -9.10 2.86 10.27
CA THR A 179 -8.23 3.52 9.30
C THR A 179 -7.04 4.17 9.97
N PHE A 180 -5.85 3.99 9.39
CA PHE A 180 -4.61 4.62 9.81
C PHE A 180 -4.06 5.45 8.66
N ILE A 181 -3.76 6.72 8.90
CA ILE A 181 -3.10 7.60 7.94
C ILE A 181 -1.76 8.00 8.52
N LEU A 182 -0.71 7.52 7.88
CA LEU A 182 0.66 7.69 8.31
C LEU A 182 1.38 8.64 7.36
N ARG A 183 1.99 9.68 7.90
CA ARG A 183 2.68 10.74 7.14
C ARG A 183 4.18 10.72 7.46
N PRO A 184 4.93 9.77 6.88
CA PRO A 184 6.36 9.73 7.11
C PRO A 184 7.05 10.96 6.53
N LYS A 185 8.06 11.44 7.23
CA LYS A 185 9.13 12.24 6.63
C LYS A 185 9.88 11.39 5.60
N ALA A 186 10.89 11.94 4.94
CA ALA A 186 11.70 11.18 4.00
C ALA A 186 12.20 9.85 4.62
N LEU A 187 11.93 8.74 3.93
CA LEU A 187 12.35 7.40 4.36
C LEU A 187 13.62 6.98 3.61
N SER A 188 14.58 6.39 4.32
CA SER A 188 15.83 5.87 3.76
C SER A 188 15.82 4.35 3.61
N TYR A 189 16.85 3.82 2.96
CA TYR A 189 17.22 2.42 3.02
C TYR A 189 18.32 2.25 4.10
N GLY A 190 17.98 1.62 5.21
CA GLY A 190 18.89 1.46 6.34
C GLY A 190 19.03 2.74 7.18
N ILE A 191 20.06 2.76 8.03
CA ILE A 191 20.34 3.88 8.92
C ILE A 191 20.93 5.04 8.11
N ASN A 192 20.27 6.19 8.16
CA ASN A 192 20.76 7.41 7.53
C ASN A 192 20.57 8.60 8.47
N MET A 193 21.63 9.38 8.68
CA MET A 193 21.60 10.57 9.55
C MET A 193 20.66 11.67 9.06
N TYR A 194 20.33 11.67 7.76
CA TYR A 194 19.47 12.69 7.13
C TYR A 194 18.00 12.27 7.00
N ALA A 195 17.68 10.99 7.18
CA ALA A 195 16.31 10.50 7.14
C ALA A 195 15.83 10.22 8.56
N ALA A 196 14.60 10.66 8.86
CA ALA A 196 14.03 10.49 10.19
C ALA A 196 13.87 9.01 10.59
N ARG A 197 13.64 8.11 9.61
CA ARG A 197 13.47 6.67 9.85
C ARG A 197 13.87 5.84 8.64
N SER A 198 14.31 4.60 8.89
CA SER A 198 14.50 3.62 7.82
C SER A 198 13.14 3.06 7.36
N ARG A 199 13.05 2.59 6.12
CA ARG A 199 11.86 1.88 5.62
C ARG A 199 11.58 0.62 6.40
N GLU A 200 12.63 -0.07 6.82
CA GLU A 200 12.55 -1.29 7.65
C GLU A 200 11.84 -1.02 8.98
N THR A 201 12.30 -0.02 9.74
CA THR A 201 11.69 0.34 11.03
C THR A 201 10.24 0.82 10.83
N TYR A 202 10.01 1.62 9.79
CA TYR A 202 8.68 2.17 9.52
C TYR A 202 7.69 1.10 9.07
N ALA A 203 8.14 0.13 8.27
CA ALA A 203 7.32 -1.03 7.90
C ALA A 203 6.90 -1.83 9.13
N ARG A 204 7.81 -2.07 10.07
CA ARG A 204 7.49 -2.76 11.32
C ARG A 204 6.43 -2.03 12.14
N GLU A 205 6.55 -0.71 12.31
CA GLU A 205 5.52 0.09 12.98
C GLU A 205 4.14 -0.01 12.30
N ILE A 206 4.11 -0.06 10.97
CA ILE A 206 2.86 -0.25 10.24
C ILE A 206 2.26 -1.62 10.56
N LEU A 207 3.07 -2.66 10.52
CA LEU A 207 2.62 -4.03 10.78
C LEU A 207 2.15 -4.21 12.23
N ASP A 208 2.84 -3.62 13.19
CA ASP A 208 2.43 -3.61 14.59
C ASP A 208 1.05 -2.96 14.77
N ASN A 209 0.79 -1.82 14.10
CA ASN A 209 -0.51 -1.14 14.16
C ASN A 209 -1.66 -1.95 13.52
N ILE A 210 -1.37 -2.80 12.54
CA ILE A 210 -2.37 -3.66 11.88
C ILE A 210 -2.75 -4.85 12.77
N ASN A 211 -1.82 -5.35 13.56
CA ASN A 211 -2.00 -6.53 14.41
C ASN A 211 -2.78 -6.22 15.72
N TYR A 212 -3.00 -4.93 16.05
CA TYR A 212 -3.83 -4.46 17.16
C TYR A 212 -5.24 -4.08 16.68
#